data_191800a2bf4a0391b1b3ba808781cf7b
#
_entry.id   191800a2bf4a0391b1b3ba808781cf7b
#
_cell.length_a   1.000
_cell.length_b   1.000
_cell.length_c   1.000
_cell.angle_alpha   90.00
_cell.angle_beta   90.00
_cell.angle_gamma   90.00
#
_symmetry.space_group_name_H-M   'P 1'
#
loop_
_entity.id
_entity.type
_entity.pdbx_description
1 polymer ?
#
loop_
_entity_poly.entity_id
_entity_poly.type
_entity_poly.pdbx_seq_one_letter_code
_entity_poly.pdbx_strand_id
1 'polypeptide(L)'
;MSSGQKQPKSLKYSDAGVDIDEGDALIGDIAPHAKRTKRAGASTDLGGFGGLFDTKAAGFHDPILVAATDGVGTKLELAKTTGLHRGVGIDLVAMCANDILAQGAMPLFFLDYFATGKLERDMAVEVIAGIADGCVEADCALIGGETAEMPGMYPAGTYDLAGFCIGAAERGTLLSPGQPKSGDVAIGLRSSGVHSNGFSLVRKIIEISGAALDAPAPFAPDQGSLGAQLMAPTRIYQKAAATALATGGVNGIVHVTGGGLIENPPRVYDDTLAFTLDCAAAPLPPVFGWLRDQGRMELFELARTFNCGIGLIIYVEADKADAVLQALKDGPEPDALIIGKLGSRDGSDAVILENSDHWLGQT
;
A
#
# COMPACT_ATOMS: atom_id res chain seq x y z
N MET A 1 -2.78 -50.41 49.89
CA MET A 1 -3.45 -49.41 49.04
C MET A 1 -2.36 -48.71 48.22
N SER A 2 -2.18 -49.12 46.97
CA SER A 2 -1.15 -48.57 46.08
C SER A 2 -1.70 -47.27 45.50
N SER A 3 -1.13 -46.12 45.88
CA SER A 3 -1.38 -44.82 45.28
C SER A 3 -0.77 -44.81 43.87
N GLY A 4 -1.60 -45.10 42.86
CA GLY A 4 -1.20 -44.98 41.49
C GLY A 4 -0.85 -43.49 41.20
N GLN A 5 0.43 -43.16 41.23
CA GLN A 5 0.93 -41.92 40.65
C GLN A 5 0.65 -41.95 39.17
N LYS A 6 -0.32 -41.16 38.68
CA LYS A 6 -0.48 -40.88 37.27
C LYS A 6 0.85 -40.28 36.75
N GLN A 7 1.53 -40.99 35.88
CA GLN A 7 2.69 -40.41 35.18
C GLN A 7 2.28 -39.08 34.53
N PRO A 8 3.09 -38.04 34.65
CA PRO A 8 2.80 -36.77 33.99
C PRO A 8 2.65 -37.01 32.48
N LYS A 9 1.59 -36.47 31.91
CA LYS A 9 1.33 -36.51 30.46
C LYS A 9 2.52 -35.87 29.74
N SER A 10 3.06 -36.51 28.72
CA SER A 10 4.07 -35.90 27.83
C SER A 10 3.50 -34.63 27.23
N LEU A 11 4.21 -33.50 27.38
CA LEU A 11 3.83 -32.23 26.79
C LEU A 11 4.04 -32.26 25.27
N LYS A 12 3.10 -31.67 24.55
CA LYS A 12 3.18 -31.39 23.11
C LYS A 12 3.28 -29.90 22.88
N TYR A 13 3.72 -29.48 21.70
CA TYR A 13 3.82 -28.08 21.35
C TYR A 13 2.44 -27.39 21.32
N SER A 14 1.39 -28.11 20.95
CA SER A 14 0.00 -27.66 21.05
C SER A 14 -0.48 -27.36 22.48
N ASP A 15 0.11 -28.03 23.50
CA ASP A 15 -0.17 -27.70 24.92
C ASP A 15 0.42 -26.30 25.30
N ALA A 16 1.34 -25.78 24.50
CA ALA A 16 1.91 -24.43 24.62
C ALA A 16 1.23 -23.40 23.70
N GLY A 17 0.20 -23.81 22.95
CA GLY A 17 -0.60 -22.91 22.09
C GLY A 17 -0.12 -22.80 20.64
N VAL A 18 0.80 -23.68 20.19
CA VAL A 18 1.27 -23.71 18.80
C VAL A 18 0.86 -25.03 18.15
N ASP A 19 0.13 -24.96 17.03
CA ASP A 19 -0.38 -26.12 16.32
C ASP A 19 0.32 -26.33 14.97
N ILE A 20 1.26 -27.27 14.92
CA ILE A 20 2.04 -27.57 13.72
C ILE A 20 1.14 -28.12 12.60
N ASP A 21 0.15 -28.96 12.95
CA ASP A 21 -0.73 -29.61 11.97
C ASP A 21 -1.62 -28.54 11.26
N GLU A 22 -2.08 -27.52 11.97
CA GLU A 22 -2.80 -26.38 11.39
C GLU A 22 -1.90 -25.53 10.49
N GLY A 23 -0.62 -25.33 10.86
CA GLY A 23 0.36 -24.66 10.02
C GLY A 23 0.60 -25.38 8.70
N ASP A 24 0.79 -26.71 8.75
CA ASP A 24 0.98 -27.55 7.55
C ASP A 24 -0.29 -27.55 6.65
N ALA A 25 -1.47 -27.56 7.27
CA ALA A 25 -2.72 -27.48 6.53
C ALA A 25 -2.89 -26.12 5.84
N LEU A 26 -2.51 -25.01 6.49
CA LEU A 26 -2.51 -23.68 5.90
C LEU A 26 -1.63 -23.62 4.64
N ILE A 27 -0.41 -24.21 4.67
CA ILE A 27 0.47 -24.26 3.48
C ILE A 27 -0.24 -24.90 2.30
N GLY A 28 -1.00 -25.99 2.53
CA GLY A 28 -1.80 -26.65 1.51
C GLY A 28 -2.85 -25.73 0.87
N ASP A 29 -3.54 -24.93 1.69
CA ASP A 29 -4.59 -24.01 1.23
C ASP A 29 -4.04 -22.80 0.47
N ILE A 30 -2.89 -22.26 0.88
CA ILE A 30 -2.31 -21.07 0.26
C ILE A 30 -1.49 -21.35 -1.00
N ALA A 31 -1.00 -22.59 -1.19
CA ALA A 31 -0.20 -22.95 -2.35
C ALA A 31 -0.87 -22.65 -3.71
N PRO A 32 -2.20 -22.86 -3.92
CA PRO A 32 -2.88 -22.46 -5.15
C PRO A 32 -2.84 -20.93 -5.38
N HIS A 33 -2.91 -20.13 -4.31
CA HIS A 33 -2.85 -18.68 -4.39
C HIS A 33 -1.46 -18.19 -4.82
N ALA A 34 -0.39 -18.73 -4.23
CA ALA A 34 0.99 -18.42 -4.66
C ALA A 34 1.22 -18.82 -6.12
N LYS A 35 0.73 -19.97 -6.58
CA LYS A 35 0.87 -20.42 -7.97
C LYS A 35 0.25 -19.46 -8.99
N ARG A 36 -0.80 -18.73 -8.65
CA ARG A 36 -1.40 -17.71 -9.54
C ARG A 36 -0.47 -16.54 -9.84
N THR A 37 0.49 -16.29 -8.99
CA THR A 37 1.45 -15.16 -9.11
C THR A 37 2.68 -15.53 -9.94
N LYS A 38 2.69 -16.70 -10.58
CA LYS A 38 3.83 -17.21 -11.35
C LYS A 38 4.22 -16.23 -12.47
N ARG A 39 5.52 -15.92 -12.54
CA ARG A 39 6.11 -15.12 -13.61
C ARG A 39 7.48 -15.67 -14.01
N ALA A 40 8.05 -15.12 -15.08
CA ALA A 40 9.40 -15.46 -15.52
C ALA A 40 10.43 -15.15 -14.43
N GLY A 41 11.35 -16.06 -14.20
CA GLY A 41 12.41 -15.95 -13.19
C GLY A 41 12.02 -16.45 -11.79
N ALA A 42 10.73 -16.57 -11.46
CA ALA A 42 10.28 -16.95 -10.13
C ALA A 42 10.03 -18.47 -10.00
N SER A 43 10.49 -19.04 -8.88
CA SER A 43 9.97 -20.32 -8.37
C SER A 43 8.87 -20.00 -7.36
N THR A 44 7.66 -20.51 -7.60
CA THR A 44 6.49 -20.35 -6.72
C THR A 44 6.14 -21.62 -5.96
N ASP A 45 7.05 -22.58 -5.90
CA ASP A 45 6.89 -23.79 -5.09
C ASP A 45 7.21 -23.46 -3.63
N LEU A 46 6.16 -23.44 -2.79
CA LEU A 46 6.28 -23.18 -1.34
C LEU A 46 6.81 -24.42 -0.61
N GLY A 47 7.42 -24.19 0.57
CA GLY A 47 7.88 -25.26 1.47
C GLY A 47 9.38 -25.54 1.43
N GLY A 48 10.15 -24.80 0.62
CA GLY A 48 11.62 -24.79 0.68
C GLY A 48 12.15 -23.81 1.74
N PHE A 49 13.45 -23.84 2.04
CA PHE A 49 14.09 -22.89 2.95
C PHE A 49 14.14 -21.44 2.41
N GLY A 50 13.94 -21.25 1.12
CA GLY A 50 13.95 -19.90 0.51
C GLY A 50 13.41 -19.92 -0.90
N GLY A 51 12.85 -18.78 -1.31
CA GLY A 51 12.40 -18.55 -2.69
C GLY A 51 13.58 -18.23 -3.61
N LEU A 52 13.51 -18.73 -4.85
CA LEU A 52 14.52 -18.48 -5.88
C LEU A 52 13.95 -17.55 -6.94
N PHE A 53 14.79 -16.58 -7.37
CA PHE A 53 14.46 -15.70 -8.48
C PHE A 53 15.65 -15.50 -9.41
N ASP A 54 15.45 -15.79 -10.70
CA ASP A 54 16.45 -15.61 -11.76
C ASP A 54 16.15 -14.32 -12.52
N THR A 55 16.93 -13.28 -12.24
CA THR A 55 16.79 -11.97 -12.87
C THR A 55 17.06 -12.01 -14.38
N LYS A 56 17.94 -12.91 -14.84
CA LYS A 56 18.21 -13.08 -16.27
C LYS A 56 17.04 -13.71 -17.01
N ALA A 57 16.40 -14.73 -16.41
CA ALA A 57 15.19 -15.33 -16.95
C ALA A 57 14.01 -14.34 -16.95
N ALA A 58 14.01 -13.34 -16.05
CA ALA A 58 13.07 -12.23 -16.02
C ALA A 58 13.37 -11.11 -17.02
N GLY A 59 14.45 -11.23 -17.82
CA GLY A 59 14.79 -10.32 -18.92
C GLY A 59 15.78 -9.22 -18.59
N PHE A 60 16.38 -9.22 -17.39
CA PHE A 60 17.37 -8.22 -16.99
C PHE A 60 18.79 -8.59 -17.46
N HIS A 61 19.57 -7.56 -17.78
CA HIS A 61 20.97 -7.68 -18.21
C HIS A 61 21.97 -7.25 -17.13
N ASP A 62 21.79 -6.06 -16.54
CA ASP A 62 22.60 -5.53 -15.44
C ASP A 62 21.70 -4.86 -14.39
N PRO A 63 20.87 -5.67 -13.67
CA PRO A 63 19.89 -5.13 -12.76
C PRO A 63 20.49 -4.58 -11.48
N ILE A 64 19.96 -3.45 -11.01
CA ILE A 64 20.07 -3.02 -9.61
C ILE A 64 18.80 -3.48 -8.90
N LEU A 65 18.97 -4.23 -7.80
CA LEU A 65 17.84 -4.65 -6.97
C LEU A 65 17.42 -3.51 -6.04
N VAL A 66 16.11 -3.32 -5.93
CA VAL A 66 15.48 -2.38 -5.00
C VAL A 66 14.62 -3.19 -4.05
N ALA A 67 14.77 -2.97 -2.75
CA ALA A 67 14.02 -3.68 -1.71
C ALA A 67 13.22 -2.68 -0.88
N ALA A 68 11.96 -2.99 -0.63
CA ALA A 68 11.07 -2.26 0.26
C ALA A 68 10.43 -3.20 1.27
N THR A 69 10.18 -2.71 2.47
CA THR A 69 9.44 -3.42 3.50
C THR A 69 8.45 -2.46 4.15
N ASP A 70 7.24 -2.95 4.38
CA ASP A 70 6.18 -2.18 5.05
C ASP A 70 5.18 -3.13 5.73
N GLY A 71 4.28 -2.56 6.51
CA GLY A 71 3.14 -3.23 7.12
C GLY A 71 1.82 -2.62 6.67
N VAL A 72 0.71 -3.12 7.24
CA VAL A 72 -0.63 -2.54 7.02
C VAL A 72 -0.98 -1.53 8.11
N GLY A 73 -0.41 -1.70 9.29
CA GLY A 73 -0.66 -0.83 10.43
C GLY A 73 -2.06 -1.00 11.02
N THR A 74 -2.56 0.06 11.65
CA THR A 74 -3.80 -0.01 12.46
C THR A 74 -5.10 -0.15 11.67
N LYS A 75 -5.06 -0.20 10.33
CA LYS A 75 -6.16 -0.66 9.48
C LYS A 75 -6.58 -2.09 9.83
N LEU A 76 -5.64 -2.93 10.28
CA LEU A 76 -5.89 -4.28 10.76
C LEU A 76 -6.95 -4.35 11.88
N GLU A 77 -7.04 -3.32 12.73
CA GLU A 77 -8.07 -3.27 13.76
C GLU A 77 -9.49 -3.09 13.19
N LEU A 78 -9.60 -2.35 12.06
CA LEU A 78 -10.87 -2.27 11.33
C LEU A 78 -11.18 -3.59 10.63
N ALA A 79 -10.18 -4.26 10.04
CA ALA A 79 -10.36 -5.58 9.43
C ALA A 79 -10.94 -6.59 10.43
N LYS A 80 -10.44 -6.61 11.66
CA LYS A 80 -10.96 -7.46 12.75
C LYS A 80 -12.43 -7.13 13.09
N THR A 81 -12.77 -5.84 13.13
CA THR A 81 -14.12 -5.41 13.50
C THR A 81 -15.12 -5.67 12.38
N THR A 82 -14.69 -5.52 11.12
CA THR A 82 -15.56 -5.66 9.94
C THR A 82 -15.57 -7.07 9.35
N GLY A 83 -14.61 -7.91 9.69
CA GLY A 83 -14.39 -9.22 9.06
C GLY A 83 -13.86 -9.15 7.62
N LEU A 84 -13.37 -7.98 7.17
CA LEU A 84 -12.88 -7.76 5.81
C LEU A 84 -11.35 -7.95 5.75
N HIS A 85 -10.90 -9.20 5.70
CA HIS A 85 -9.49 -9.53 5.80
C HIS A 85 -8.75 -9.56 4.46
N ARG A 86 -9.42 -9.88 3.35
CA ARG A 86 -8.76 -10.03 2.03
C ARG A 86 -8.11 -8.72 1.56
N GLY A 87 -8.77 -7.57 1.77
CA GLY A 87 -8.28 -6.26 1.35
C GLY A 87 -6.95 -5.87 1.98
N VAL A 88 -6.70 -6.27 3.24
CA VAL A 88 -5.43 -5.93 3.90
C VAL A 88 -4.22 -6.68 3.35
N GLY A 89 -4.44 -7.85 2.72
CA GLY A 89 -3.38 -8.53 1.97
C GLY A 89 -2.97 -7.74 0.71
N ILE A 90 -3.94 -7.14 0.01
CA ILE A 90 -3.67 -6.24 -1.12
C ILE A 90 -2.95 -4.98 -0.61
N ASP A 91 -3.41 -4.40 0.51
CA ASP A 91 -2.74 -3.24 1.14
C ASP A 91 -1.26 -3.53 1.39
N LEU A 92 -0.93 -4.69 1.96
CA LEU A 92 0.44 -5.07 2.28
C LEU A 92 1.35 -5.06 1.04
N VAL A 93 0.87 -5.66 -0.06
CA VAL A 93 1.62 -5.67 -1.32
C VAL A 93 1.73 -4.27 -1.90
N ALA A 94 0.64 -3.50 -1.91
CA ALA A 94 0.60 -2.15 -2.44
C ALA A 94 1.60 -1.22 -1.74
N MET A 95 1.67 -1.28 -0.41
CA MET A 95 2.59 -0.44 0.37
C MET A 95 4.05 -0.69 -0.03
N CYS A 96 4.45 -1.95 -0.18
CA CYS A 96 5.80 -2.30 -0.59
C CYS A 96 6.06 -2.08 -2.09
N ALA A 97 5.14 -2.52 -2.96
CA ALA A 97 5.33 -2.47 -4.40
C ALA A 97 5.34 -1.03 -4.94
N ASN A 98 4.47 -0.16 -4.45
CA ASN A 98 4.46 1.24 -4.86
C ASN A 98 5.75 2.00 -4.44
N ASP A 99 6.38 1.62 -3.33
CA ASP A 99 7.69 2.16 -2.94
C ASP A 99 8.81 1.72 -3.90
N ILE A 100 8.74 0.49 -4.42
CA ILE A 100 9.63 0.04 -5.50
C ILE A 100 9.44 0.90 -6.75
N LEU A 101 8.18 1.16 -7.14
CA LEU A 101 7.84 2.00 -8.30
C LEU A 101 8.34 3.44 -8.13
N ALA A 102 8.35 3.98 -6.91
CA ALA A 102 8.86 5.31 -6.61
C ALA A 102 10.37 5.46 -6.91
N GLN A 103 11.12 4.35 -6.95
CA GLN A 103 12.53 4.32 -7.37
C GLN A 103 12.71 4.10 -8.89
N GLY A 104 11.61 4.00 -9.67
CA GLY A 104 11.66 3.66 -11.10
C GLY A 104 11.96 2.19 -11.36
N ALA A 105 11.87 1.33 -10.34
CA ALA A 105 12.05 -0.11 -10.47
C ALA A 105 10.70 -0.84 -10.59
N MET A 106 10.72 -2.04 -11.20
CA MET A 106 9.54 -2.89 -11.31
C MET A 106 9.58 -3.98 -10.25
N PRO A 107 8.45 -4.25 -9.54
CA PRO A 107 8.35 -5.36 -8.59
C PRO A 107 8.66 -6.71 -9.27
N LEU A 108 9.36 -7.59 -8.58
CA LEU A 108 9.75 -8.92 -9.08
C LEU A 108 9.16 -10.04 -8.24
N PHE A 109 9.36 -9.97 -6.93
CA PHE A 109 8.83 -10.96 -6.01
C PHE A 109 8.54 -10.37 -4.64
N PHE A 110 7.70 -11.09 -3.92
CA PHE A 110 7.18 -10.72 -2.61
C PHE A 110 7.34 -11.86 -1.61
N LEU A 111 7.58 -11.49 -0.36
CA LEU A 111 7.50 -12.37 0.80
C LEU A 111 6.66 -11.67 1.87
N ASP A 112 5.91 -12.45 2.65
CA ASP A 112 5.13 -11.95 3.77
C ASP A 112 5.56 -12.56 5.10
N TYR A 113 5.26 -11.86 6.18
CA TYR A 113 5.33 -12.35 7.54
C TYR A 113 3.97 -12.13 8.21
N PHE A 114 3.29 -13.22 8.51
CA PHE A 114 2.02 -13.23 9.21
C PHE A 114 2.25 -13.68 10.65
N ALA A 115 2.04 -12.78 11.62
CA ALA A 115 2.23 -13.05 13.04
C ALA A 115 0.89 -12.97 13.77
N THR A 116 0.57 -13.97 14.60
CA THR A 116 -0.69 -14.03 15.33
C THR A 116 -0.53 -14.65 16.72
N GLY A 117 -1.46 -14.37 17.64
CA GLY A 117 -1.49 -15.02 18.94
C GLY A 117 -1.99 -16.47 18.87
N LYS A 118 -2.92 -16.74 17.97
CA LYS A 118 -3.43 -18.06 17.63
C LYS A 118 -3.84 -18.08 16.15
N LEU A 119 -3.42 -19.09 15.43
CA LEU A 119 -3.76 -19.22 14.03
C LEU A 119 -5.27 -19.50 13.86
N GLU A 120 -5.93 -18.59 13.14
CA GLU A 120 -7.29 -18.76 12.62
C GLU A 120 -7.16 -18.99 11.11
N ARG A 121 -7.19 -20.25 10.69
CA ARG A 121 -6.84 -20.69 9.35
C ARG A 121 -7.63 -19.99 8.25
N ASP A 122 -8.96 -19.87 8.38
CA ASP A 122 -9.81 -19.24 7.38
C ASP A 122 -9.45 -17.76 7.20
N MET A 123 -9.17 -17.05 8.28
CA MET A 123 -8.72 -15.65 8.26
C MET A 123 -7.35 -15.53 7.59
N ALA A 124 -6.40 -16.40 7.93
CA ALA A 124 -5.06 -16.39 7.33
C ALA A 124 -5.12 -16.69 5.82
N VAL A 125 -5.96 -17.63 5.38
CA VAL A 125 -6.19 -17.92 3.96
C VAL A 125 -6.74 -16.68 3.23
N GLU A 126 -7.72 -15.99 3.82
CA GLU A 126 -8.27 -14.75 3.23
C GLU A 126 -7.20 -13.66 3.07
N VAL A 127 -6.37 -13.42 4.09
CA VAL A 127 -5.27 -12.45 4.03
C VAL A 127 -4.27 -12.83 2.93
N ILE A 128 -3.81 -14.09 2.91
CA ILE A 128 -2.81 -14.54 1.93
C ILE A 128 -3.38 -14.59 0.51
N ALA A 129 -4.67 -14.92 0.37
CA ALA A 129 -5.36 -14.77 -0.91
C ALA A 129 -5.34 -13.31 -1.41
N GLY A 130 -5.53 -12.35 -0.50
CA GLY A 130 -5.39 -10.92 -0.79
C GLY A 130 -3.96 -10.53 -1.16
N ILE A 131 -2.94 -11.07 -0.47
CA ILE A 131 -1.54 -10.88 -0.85
C ILE A 131 -1.28 -11.38 -2.28
N ALA A 132 -1.78 -12.58 -2.60
CA ALA A 132 -1.64 -13.11 -3.95
C ALA A 132 -2.37 -12.27 -5.01
N ASP A 133 -3.55 -11.71 -4.71
CA ASP A 133 -4.25 -10.78 -5.60
C ASP A 133 -3.41 -9.53 -5.85
N GLY A 134 -2.86 -8.93 -4.79
CA GLY A 134 -1.95 -7.79 -4.89
C GLY A 134 -0.68 -8.10 -5.68
N CYS A 135 -0.10 -9.29 -5.50
CA CYS A 135 1.07 -9.73 -6.27
C CYS A 135 0.75 -9.86 -7.77
N VAL A 136 -0.43 -10.39 -8.13
CA VAL A 136 -0.88 -10.45 -9.53
C VAL A 136 -1.04 -9.05 -10.11
N GLU A 137 -1.62 -8.12 -9.36
CA GLU A 137 -1.79 -6.73 -9.80
C GLU A 137 -0.46 -6.00 -9.93
N ALA A 138 0.49 -6.25 -9.02
CA ALA A 138 1.85 -5.69 -9.04
C ALA A 138 2.78 -6.36 -10.06
N ASP A 139 2.32 -7.39 -10.78
CA ASP A 139 3.14 -8.26 -11.63
C ASP A 139 4.38 -8.78 -10.91
N CYS A 140 4.23 -9.24 -9.65
CA CYS A 140 5.30 -9.86 -8.88
C CYS A 140 4.88 -11.25 -8.38
N ALA A 141 5.85 -12.11 -8.07
CA ALA A 141 5.60 -13.47 -7.61
C ALA A 141 5.62 -13.55 -6.08
N LEU A 142 4.60 -14.17 -5.49
CA LEU A 142 4.66 -14.58 -4.08
C LEU A 142 5.49 -15.87 -4.01
N ILE A 143 6.75 -15.77 -3.55
CA ILE A 143 7.73 -16.87 -3.60
C ILE A 143 8.01 -17.50 -2.24
N GLY A 144 7.43 -16.99 -1.18
CA GLY A 144 7.58 -17.48 0.18
C GLY A 144 6.94 -16.55 1.18
N GLY A 145 7.04 -16.93 2.43
CA GLY A 145 6.54 -16.18 3.57
C GLY A 145 6.76 -16.97 4.85
N GLU A 146 6.32 -16.41 5.97
CA GLU A 146 6.37 -17.03 7.28
C GLU A 146 5.04 -16.82 8.01
N THR A 147 4.51 -17.86 8.64
CA THR A 147 3.36 -17.77 9.54
C THR A 147 3.78 -18.18 10.94
N ALA A 148 3.70 -17.25 11.87
CA ALA A 148 4.15 -17.45 13.25
C ALA A 148 2.99 -17.37 14.25
N GLU A 149 2.74 -18.47 14.98
CA GLU A 149 1.92 -18.43 16.18
C GLU A 149 2.78 -18.04 17.38
N MET A 150 2.41 -16.93 18.02
CA MET A 150 3.14 -16.36 19.17
C MET A 150 2.19 -16.12 20.35
N PRO A 151 1.73 -17.20 21.01
CA PRO A 151 0.86 -17.08 22.17
C PRO A 151 1.53 -16.28 23.29
N GLY A 152 0.81 -15.30 23.82
CA GLY A 152 1.33 -14.39 24.85
C GLY A 152 2.02 -13.13 24.31
N MET A 153 2.46 -13.08 23.06
CA MET A 153 2.89 -11.84 22.40
C MET A 153 1.71 -11.11 21.77
N TYR A 154 0.85 -11.84 21.05
CA TYR A 154 -0.40 -11.27 20.49
C TYR A 154 -1.62 -11.87 21.22
N PRO A 155 -2.64 -11.07 21.50
CA PRO A 155 -3.94 -11.58 21.93
C PRO A 155 -4.56 -12.50 20.86
N ALA A 156 -5.41 -13.45 21.29
CA ALA A 156 -6.19 -14.26 20.34
C ALA A 156 -7.05 -13.36 19.42
N GLY A 157 -7.18 -13.73 18.14
CA GLY A 157 -7.90 -12.95 17.13
C GLY A 157 -7.16 -11.67 16.70
N THR A 158 -5.90 -11.50 17.09
CA THR A 158 -5.06 -10.39 16.66
C THR A 158 -3.91 -10.92 15.81
N TYR A 159 -3.63 -10.23 14.71
CA TYR A 159 -2.50 -10.52 13.85
C TYR A 159 -1.80 -9.26 13.40
N ASP A 160 -0.56 -9.40 12.96
CA ASP A 160 0.24 -8.35 12.35
C ASP A 160 0.83 -8.86 11.03
N LEU A 161 1.11 -7.95 10.11
CA LEU A 161 1.59 -8.25 8.77
C LEU A 161 2.82 -7.40 8.47
N ALA A 162 3.84 -8.04 7.93
CA ALA A 162 4.96 -7.36 7.29
C ALA A 162 5.18 -7.94 5.89
N GLY A 163 5.42 -7.05 4.93
CA GLY A 163 5.71 -7.40 3.55
C GLY A 163 7.13 -7.02 3.16
N PHE A 164 7.71 -7.79 2.24
CA PHE A 164 9.02 -7.56 1.66
C PHE A 164 8.90 -7.70 0.15
N CYS A 165 8.98 -6.57 -0.56
CA CYS A 165 8.98 -6.54 -2.01
C CYS A 165 10.39 -6.30 -2.52
N ILE A 166 10.83 -7.10 -3.47
CA ILE A 166 12.05 -6.88 -4.20
C ILE A 166 11.71 -6.61 -5.65
N GLY A 167 12.23 -5.50 -6.16
CA GLY A 167 12.13 -5.11 -7.54
C GLY A 167 13.50 -4.90 -8.17
N ALA A 168 13.51 -4.58 -9.45
CA ALA A 168 14.73 -4.23 -10.16
C ALA A 168 14.51 -3.17 -11.22
N ALA A 169 15.57 -2.46 -11.52
CA ALA A 169 15.73 -1.61 -12.71
C ALA A 169 17.09 -1.88 -13.33
N GLU A 170 17.21 -1.67 -14.65
CA GLU A 170 18.53 -1.71 -15.30
C GLU A 170 19.41 -0.58 -14.77
N ARG A 171 20.72 -0.82 -14.69
CA ARG A 171 21.67 0.20 -14.26
C ARG A 171 21.56 1.45 -15.13
N GLY A 172 21.35 2.60 -14.47
CA GLY A 172 21.21 3.90 -15.13
C GLY A 172 19.76 4.31 -15.45
N THR A 173 18.76 3.48 -15.10
CA THR A 173 17.34 3.84 -15.29
C THR A 173 16.58 4.13 -13.99
N LEU A 174 17.24 3.98 -12.82
CA LEU A 174 16.65 4.33 -11.53
C LEU A 174 16.36 5.84 -11.46
N LEU A 175 15.23 6.16 -10.87
CA LEU A 175 14.92 7.52 -10.46
C LEU A 175 15.71 7.87 -9.20
N SER A 176 16.27 9.07 -9.14
CA SER A 176 17.04 9.55 -8.00
C SER A 176 16.61 10.96 -7.58
N PRO A 177 16.69 11.30 -6.29
CA PRO A 177 16.45 12.67 -5.82
C PRO A 177 17.34 13.65 -6.60
N GLY A 178 16.76 14.80 -6.97
CA GLY A 178 17.47 15.81 -7.76
C GLY A 178 17.33 15.66 -9.29
N GLN A 179 16.69 14.60 -9.81
CA GLN A 179 16.29 14.55 -11.22
C GLN A 179 15.11 15.49 -11.55
N PRO A 180 14.06 15.61 -10.68
CA PRO A 180 13.00 16.58 -10.89
C PRO A 180 13.53 18.03 -10.92
N LYS A 181 12.95 18.86 -11.80
CA LYS A 181 13.41 20.22 -12.09
C LYS A 181 12.25 21.22 -11.97
N SER A 182 12.62 22.48 -11.79
CA SER A 182 11.66 23.59 -11.93
C SER A 182 11.01 23.56 -13.32
N GLY A 183 9.68 23.58 -13.35
CA GLY A 183 8.88 23.45 -14.57
C GLY A 183 8.31 22.07 -14.79
N ASP A 184 8.77 21.02 -14.12
CA ASP A 184 8.19 19.70 -14.22
C ASP A 184 6.72 19.70 -13.78
N VAL A 185 5.89 19.05 -14.56
CA VAL A 185 4.45 18.93 -14.33
C VAL A 185 4.18 17.73 -13.42
N ALA A 186 3.32 17.93 -12.44
CA ALA A 186 2.87 16.87 -11.54
C ALA A 186 1.56 16.24 -12.07
N ILE A 187 1.63 14.97 -12.45
CA ILE A 187 0.47 14.15 -12.80
C ILE A 187 0.08 13.35 -11.56
N GLY A 188 -1.16 13.52 -11.07
CA GLY A 188 -1.73 12.81 -9.95
C GLY A 188 -2.55 11.61 -10.41
N LEU A 189 -2.35 10.47 -9.75
CA LEU A 189 -3.16 9.26 -9.92
C LEU A 189 -4.10 9.10 -8.73
N ARG A 190 -5.36 8.83 -9.00
CA ARG A 190 -6.39 8.75 -7.97
C ARG A 190 -6.14 7.61 -6.99
N SER A 191 -6.44 7.85 -5.70
CA SER A 191 -6.54 6.79 -4.69
C SER A 191 -7.92 6.13 -4.72
N SER A 192 -8.01 4.93 -4.17
CA SER A 192 -9.29 4.21 -3.92
C SER A 192 -10.02 4.69 -2.68
N GLY A 193 -9.42 5.58 -1.91
CA GLY A 193 -9.86 6.05 -0.61
C GLY A 193 -8.67 6.36 0.28
N VAL A 194 -8.80 6.05 1.57
CA VAL A 194 -7.77 6.35 2.59
C VAL A 194 -6.47 5.57 2.37
N HIS A 195 -6.53 4.45 1.62
CA HIS A 195 -5.44 3.48 1.46
C HIS A 195 -5.13 2.77 2.77
N SER A 196 -3.85 2.77 3.21
CA SER A 196 -3.43 2.08 4.44
C SER A 196 -2.78 3.02 5.47
N ASN A 197 -2.87 4.34 5.29
CA ASN A 197 -2.24 5.33 6.16
C ASN A 197 -3.28 6.16 6.94
N GLY A 198 -2.88 6.65 8.11
CA GLY A 198 -3.72 7.50 8.96
C GLY A 198 -4.82 6.77 9.75
N PHE A 199 -4.84 5.44 9.77
CA PHE A 199 -5.93 4.66 10.40
C PHE A 199 -6.03 4.81 11.92
N SER A 200 -4.98 5.17 12.62
CA SER A 200 -5.09 5.53 14.04
C SER A 200 -6.01 6.73 14.23
N LEU A 201 -5.90 7.74 13.36
CA LEU A 201 -6.77 8.92 13.38
C LEU A 201 -8.18 8.58 12.86
N VAL A 202 -8.32 7.79 11.78
CA VAL A 202 -9.62 7.32 11.27
C VAL A 202 -10.41 6.63 12.38
N ARG A 203 -9.78 5.70 13.12
CA ARG A 203 -10.42 4.99 14.24
C ARG A 203 -10.86 5.96 15.34
N LYS A 204 -10.04 6.95 15.66
CA LYS A 204 -10.40 7.99 16.63
C LYS A 204 -11.57 8.85 16.16
N ILE A 205 -11.62 9.18 14.86
CA ILE A 205 -12.74 9.93 14.26
C ILE A 205 -14.03 9.10 14.30
N ILE A 206 -13.98 7.81 13.99
CA ILE A 206 -15.13 6.90 14.12
C ILE A 206 -15.65 6.89 15.57
N GLU A 207 -14.76 6.76 16.55
CA GLU A 207 -15.11 6.78 17.98
C GLU A 207 -15.84 8.08 18.38
N ILE A 208 -15.30 9.25 18.01
CA ILE A 208 -15.91 10.54 18.41
C ILE A 208 -17.17 10.90 17.63
N SER A 209 -17.29 10.45 16.37
CA SER A 209 -18.48 10.66 15.55
C SER A 209 -19.65 9.75 15.94
N GLY A 210 -19.35 8.63 16.60
CA GLY A 210 -20.34 7.58 16.90
C GLY A 210 -20.86 6.85 15.66
N ALA A 211 -20.20 6.98 14.50
CA ALA A 211 -20.62 6.34 13.26
C ALA A 211 -20.45 4.82 13.34
N ALA A 212 -21.49 4.07 12.99
CA ALA A 212 -21.47 2.62 12.96
C ALA A 212 -20.84 2.12 11.66
N LEU A 213 -19.92 1.15 11.75
CA LEU A 213 -19.19 0.61 10.59
C LEU A 213 -20.07 -0.17 9.61
N ASP A 214 -21.15 -0.75 10.10
CA ASP A 214 -22.14 -1.51 9.32
C ASP A 214 -23.24 -0.64 8.70
N ALA A 215 -23.36 0.64 9.14
CA ALA A 215 -24.29 1.60 8.57
C ALA A 215 -23.79 2.13 7.20
N PRO A 216 -24.70 2.63 6.33
CA PRO A 216 -24.31 3.31 5.10
C PRO A 216 -23.29 4.41 5.34
N ALA A 217 -22.28 4.52 4.47
CA ALA A 217 -21.23 5.54 4.59
C ALA A 217 -21.86 6.95 4.51
N PRO A 218 -21.65 7.84 5.50
CA PRO A 218 -22.30 9.18 5.51
C PRO A 218 -21.97 10.04 4.30
N PHE A 219 -20.82 9.81 3.67
CA PHE A 219 -20.34 10.53 2.50
C PHE A 219 -20.68 9.86 1.15
N ALA A 220 -21.17 8.62 1.17
CA ALA A 220 -21.54 7.84 -0.01
C ALA A 220 -22.58 6.75 0.37
N PRO A 221 -23.80 7.11 0.81
CA PRO A 221 -24.76 6.15 1.40
C PRO A 221 -25.20 5.05 0.44
N ASP A 222 -25.18 5.31 -0.86
CA ASP A 222 -25.56 4.35 -1.90
C ASP A 222 -24.42 3.41 -2.31
N GLN A 223 -23.20 3.60 -1.78
CA GLN A 223 -22.00 2.86 -2.16
C GLN A 223 -21.56 1.81 -1.13
N GLY A 224 -22.41 1.53 -0.14
CA GLY A 224 -22.16 0.51 0.87
C GLY A 224 -21.91 1.06 2.28
N SER A 225 -21.48 0.17 3.18
CA SER A 225 -21.26 0.54 4.58
C SER A 225 -20.01 1.39 4.77
N LEU A 226 -19.97 2.16 5.87
CA LEU A 226 -18.81 2.94 6.27
C LEU A 226 -17.55 2.06 6.37
N GLY A 227 -17.66 0.87 6.98
CA GLY A 227 -16.58 -0.08 7.09
C GLY A 227 -16.06 -0.53 5.73
N ALA A 228 -16.95 -0.89 4.79
CA ALA A 228 -16.57 -1.30 3.45
C ALA A 228 -15.82 -0.18 2.68
N GLN A 229 -16.30 1.06 2.77
CA GLN A 229 -15.66 2.21 2.13
C GLN A 229 -14.27 2.51 2.72
N LEU A 230 -14.13 2.47 4.05
CA LEU A 230 -12.85 2.69 4.72
C LEU A 230 -11.86 1.53 4.50
N MET A 231 -12.37 0.31 4.29
CA MET A 231 -11.56 -0.88 4.03
C MET A 231 -11.19 -1.06 2.55
N ALA A 232 -11.55 -0.13 1.66
CA ALA A 232 -11.12 -0.16 0.27
C ALA A 232 -9.59 -0.36 0.20
N PRO A 233 -9.09 -1.36 -0.57
CA PRO A 233 -7.66 -1.64 -0.63
C PRO A 233 -6.88 -0.50 -1.28
N THR A 234 -5.64 -0.34 -0.88
CA THR A 234 -4.66 0.53 -1.52
C THR A 234 -4.48 0.13 -2.99
N ARG A 235 -4.50 1.09 -3.89
CA ARG A 235 -4.25 0.86 -5.32
C ARG A 235 -2.79 0.52 -5.56
N ILE A 236 -2.57 -0.39 -6.49
CA ILE A 236 -1.24 -0.76 -6.99
C ILE A 236 -1.05 -0.09 -8.35
N TYR A 237 -0.02 0.73 -8.48
CA TYR A 237 0.19 1.59 -9.66
C TYR A 237 1.23 1.02 -10.63
N GLN A 238 1.50 -0.30 -10.61
CA GLN A 238 2.54 -0.93 -11.43
C GLN A 238 2.36 -0.65 -12.92
N LYS A 239 1.15 -0.85 -13.46
CA LYS A 239 0.86 -0.60 -14.88
C LYS A 239 1.01 0.87 -15.25
N ALA A 240 0.59 1.76 -14.35
CA ALA A 240 0.69 3.20 -14.56
C ALA A 240 2.16 3.67 -14.58
N ALA A 241 2.95 3.24 -13.60
CA ALA A 241 4.38 3.55 -13.55
C ALA A 241 5.12 3.01 -14.78
N ALA A 242 4.86 1.75 -15.17
CA ALA A 242 5.44 1.15 -16.37
C ALA A 242 5.08 1.94 -17.64
N THR A 243 3.82 2.35 -17.79
CA THR A 243 3.35 3.16 -18.93
C THR A 243 4.05 4.52 -18.95
N ALA A 244 4.10 5.23 -17.84
CA ALA A 244 4.73 6.54 -17.74
C ALA A 244 6.23 6.47 -18.07
N LEU A 245 6.96 5.52 -17.45
CA LEU A 245 8.39 5.32 -17.68
C LEU A 245 8.70 4.96 -19.15
N ALA A 246 7.88 4.10 -19.77
CA ALA A 246 8.03 3.73 -21.18
C ALA A 246 7.77 4.90 -22.15
N THR A 247 6.89 5.85 -21.77
CA THR A 247 6.62 7.06 -22.57
C THR A 247 7.79 8.05 -22.49
N GLY A 248 8.55 8.05 -21.37
CA GLY A 248 9.73 8.87 -21.14
C GLY A 248 9.41 10.26 -20.55
N GLY A 249 10.49 10.96 -20.13
CA GLY A 249 10.39 12.27 -19.50
C GLY A 249 9.97 12.24 -18.03
N VAL A 250 9.90 11.06 -17.41
CA VAL A 250 9.63 10.93 -15.97
C VAL A 250 10.89 11.23 -15.18
N ASN A 251 10.84 12.22 -14.31
CA ASN A 251 11.95 12.64 -13.44
C ASN A 251 11.77 12.20 -11.98
N GLY A 252 10.54 11.87 -11.55
CA GLY A 252 10.28 11.40 -10.18
C GLY A 252 8.90 10.78 -10.04
N ILE A 253 8.79 9.84 -9.12
CA ILE A 253 7.52 9.20 -8.72
C ILE A 253 7.43 9.28 -7.20
N VAL A 254 6.26 9.65 -6.69
CA VAL A 254 5.97 9.75 -5.26
C VAL A 254 4.83 8.81 -4.91
N HIS A 255 5.07 7.85 -4.04
CA HIS A 255 4.00 7.11 -3.37
C HIS A 255 3.50 7.92 -2.17
N VAL A 256 2.22 8.28 -2.18
CA VAL A 256 1.63 9.12 -1.12
C VAL A 256 1.14 8.23 0.01
N THR A 257 1.89 8.21 1.11
CA THR A 257 1.69 7.37 2.30
C THR A 257 1.57 8.21 3.58
N GLY A 258 2.11 7.74 4.70
CA GLY A 258 2.23 8.54 5.93
C GLY A 258 3.09 9.79 5.70
N GLY A 259 2.59 10.95 6.11
CA GLY A 259 3.14 12.25 5.76
C GLY A 259 2.39 12.92 4.60
N GLY A 260 1.53 12.18 3.90
CA GLY A 260 0.57 12.70 2.92
C GLY A 260 1.19 13.51 1.79
N LEU A 261 0.43 14.48 1.31
CA LEU A 261 0.83 15.38 0.24
C LEU A 261 1.84 16.46 0.69
N ILE A 262 2.13 16.56 1.99
CA ILE A 262 3.06 17.56 2.53
C ILE A 262 4.48 17.00 2.66
N GLU A 263 4.63 15.77 3.18
CA GLU A 263 5.96 15.22 3.52
C GLU A 263 6.49 14.19 2.51
N ASN A 264 5.63 13.60 1.65
CA ASN A 264 6.12 12.62 0.67
C ASN A 264 6.72 13.28 -0.58
N PRO A 265 6.09 14.31 -1.22
CA PRO A 265 6.63 14.91 -2.42
C PRO A 265 8.08 15.43 -2.28
N PRO A 266 8.47 16.10 -1.18
CA PRO A 266 9.83 16.60 -1.01
C PRO A 266 10.94 15.54 -0.97
N ARG A 267 10.59 14.26 -0.83
CA ARG A 267 11.58 13.17 -0.80
C ARG A 267 12.26 12.92 -2.14
N VAL A 268 11.67 13.41 -3.26
CA VAL A 268 12.14 13.10 -4.61
C VAL A 268 12.74 14.29 -5.34
N TYR A 269 12.72 15.49 -4.77
CA TYR A 269 13.31 16.67 -5.39
C TYR A 269 14.22 17.45 -4.44
N ASP A 270 15.05 18.30 -5.01
CA ASP A 270 16.03 19.13 -4.30
C ASP A 270 15.35 20.20 -3.41
N ASP A 271 16.00 20.58 -2.32
CA ASP A 271 15.53 21.60 -1.37
C ASP A 271 15.33 23.00 -1.97
N THR A 272 15.85 23.24 -3.17
CA THR A 272 15.67 24.48 -3.93
C THR A 272 14.33 24.54 -4.68
N LEU A 273 13.57 23.44 -4.67
CA LEU A 273 12.28 23.32 -5.34
C LEU A 273 11.12 23.28 -4.34
N ALA A 274 9.96 23.71 -4.82
CA ALA A 274 8.70 23.56 -4.13
C ALA A 274 7.65 22.98 -5.08
N PHE A 275 6.82 22.07 -4.57
CA PHE A 275 5.66 21.55 -5.28
C PHE A 275 4.44 22.45 -5.02
N THR A 276 3.89 23.04 -6.07
CA THR A 276 2.61 23.73 -6.01
C THR A 276 1.50 22.79 -6.43
N LEU A 277 0.66 22.38 -5.47
CA LEU A 277 -0.53 21.57 -5.67
C LEU A 277 -1.74 22.48 -5.87
N ASP A 278 -2.42 22.36 -7.00
CA ASP A 278 -3.69 23.03 -7.27
C ASP A 278 -4.87 22.19 -6.73
N CYS A 279 -5.43 22.61 -5.62
CA CYS A 279 -6.57 21.95 -4.98
C CYS A 279 -7.86 22.01 -5.82
N ALA A 280 -7.97 22.96 -6.75
CA ALA A 280 -9.10 23.04 -7.68
C ALA A 280 -9.00 21.95 -8.76
N ALA A 281 -7.77 21.65 -9.24
CA ALA A 281 -7.52 20.58 -10.19
C ALA A 281 -7.62 19.19 -9.55
N ALA A 282 -7.37 19.08 -8.23
CA ALA A 282 -7.40 17.84 -7.46
C ALA A 282 -8.55 17.86 -6.42
N PRO A 283 -9.83 17.75 -6.83
CA PRO A 283 -10.95 17.84 -5.91
C PRO A 283 -10.89 16.77 -4.83
N LEU A 284 -11.18 17.19 -3.58
CA LEU A 284 -11.14 16.33 -2.40
C LEU A 284 -12.27 15.29 -2.45
N PRO A 285 -11.95 13.97 -2.42
CA PRO A 285 -13.01 12.96 -2.36
C PRO A 285 -13.85 13.07 -1.07
N PRO A 286 -15.14 12.71 -1.13
CA PRO A 286 -16.09 12.90 -0.02
C PRO A 286 -15.67 12.28 1.31
N VAL A 287 -14.94 11.14 1.28
CA VAL A 287 -14.42 10.49 2.49
C VAL A 287 -13.49 11.42 3.29
N PHE A 288 -12.62 12.16 2.61
CA PHE A 288 -11.69 13.09 3.29
C PHE A 288 -12.40 14.34 3.80
N GLY A 289 -13.43 14.82 3.10
CA GLY A 289 -14.32 15.86 3.61
C GLY A 289 -15.01 15.43 4.91
N TRP A 290 -15.54 14.22 4.94
CA TRP A 290 -16.16 13.64 6.14
C TRP A 290 -15.13 13.50 7.28
N LEU A 291 -13.93 12.98 7.01
CA LEU A 291 -12.87 12.84 8.01
C LEU A 291 -12.46 14.22 8.57
N ARG A 292 -12.28 15.22 7.69
CA ARG A 292 -11.99 16.59 8.09
C ARG A 292 -13.05 17.15 9.03
N ASP A 293 -14.30 17.05 8.65
CA ASP A 293 -15.42 17.66 9.37
C ASP A 293 -15.67 17.00 10.72
N GLN A 294 -15.67 15.65 10.77
CA GLN A 294 -15.83 14.90 12.02
C GLN A 294 -14.61 15.05 12.94
N GLY A 295 -13.42 15.09 12.35
CA GLY A 295 -12.17 15.29 13.10
C GLY A 295 -11.86 16.76 13.41
N ARG A 296 -12.62 17.72 12.85
CA ARG A 296 -12.36 19.17 12.92
C ARG A 296 -10.91 19.51 12.54
N MET A 297 -10.45 18.89 11.45
CA MET A 297 -9.06 18.98 11.04
C MET A 297 -8.81 20.26 10.23
N GLU A 298 -7.70 20.93 10.51
CA GLU A 298 -7.14 21.94 9.63
C GLU A 298 -6.69 21.31 8.30
N LEU A 299 -6.78 22.05 7.19
CA LEU A 299 -6.41 21.50 5.86
C LEU A 299 -4.98 21.01 5.77
N PHE A 300 -4.05 21.72 6.41
CA PHE A 300 -2.65 21.32 6.46
C PHE A 300 -2.48 19.96 7.12
N GLU A 301 -3.15 19.73 8.26
CA GLU A 301 -3.08 18.45 8.98
C GLU A 301 -3.77 17.32 8.19
N LEU A 302 -4.88 17.64 7.48
CA LEU A 302 -5.53 16.69 6.58
C LEU A 302 -4.56 16.24 5.46
N ALA A 303 -3.93 17.20 4.79
CA ALA A 303 -2.99 16.94 3.69
C ALA A 303 -1.68 16.29 4.15
N ARG A 304 -1.30 16.48 5.42
CA ARG A 304 -0.14 15.84 6.04
C ARG A 304 -0.42 14.41 6.49
N THR A 305 -1.66 14.11 6.88
CA THR A 305 -2.04 12.78 7.38
C THR A 305 -2.49 11.85 6.27
N PHE A 306 -3.20 12.37 5.26
CA PHE A 306 -3.89 11.59 4.25
C PHE A 306 -3.45 11.91 2.83
N ASN A 307 -3.74 10.99 1.91
CA ASN A 307 -3.48 11.14 0.48
C ASN A 307 -4.45 12.13 -0.23
N CYS A 308 -5.52 12.54 0.42
CA CYS A 308 -6.54 13.47 -0.10
C CYS A 308 -7.05 13.14 -1.51
N GLY A 309 -7.06 11.86 -1.89
CA GLY A 309 -7.53 11.37 -3.17
C GLY A 309 -6.45 11.17 -4.24
N ILE A 310 -5.19 11.42 -3.93
CA ILE A 310 -4.03 11.22 -4.81
C ILE A 310 -3.10 10.20 -4.17
N GLY A 311 -3.04 8.99 -4.72
CA GLY A 311 -2.21 7.91 -4.17
C GLY A 311 -0.81 7.84 -4.75
N LEU A 312 -0.61 8.35 -5.99
CA LEU A 312 0.70 8.45 -6.62
C LEU A 312 0.83 9.78 -7.37
N ILE A 313 2.03 10.36 -7.37
CA ILE A 313 2.36 11.56 -8.16
C ILE A 313 3.53 11.21 -9.08
N ILE A 314 3.46 11.63 -10.34
CA ILE A 314 4.52 11.46 -11.32
C ILE A 314 4.97 12.86 -11.77
N TYR A 315 6.24 13.20 -11.56
CA TYR A 315 6.86 14.41 -12.07
C TYR A 315 7.43 14.16 -13.46
N VAL A 316 7.00 14.97 -14.42
CA VAL A 316 7.30 14.77 -15.84
C VAL A 316 7.80 16.08 -16.45
N GLU A 317 8.79 16.01 -17.34
CA GLU A 317 9.24 17.14 -18.14
C GLU A 317 8.07 17.82 -18.84
N ALA A 318 8.02 19.15 -18.82
CA ALA A 318 6.85 19.91 -19.28
C ALA A 318 6.45 19.61 -20.74
N ASP A 319 7.42 19.36 -21.61
CA ASP A 319 7.19 19.03 -23.04
C ASP A 319 6.74 17.57 -23.26
N LYS A 320 6.81 16.71 -22.25
CA LYS A 320 6.37 15.31 -22.25
C LYS A 320 5.06 15.08 -21.49
N ALA A 321 4.63 16.04 -20.68
CA ALA A 321 3.51 15.88 -19.75
C ALA A 321 2.21 15.48 -20.44
N ASP A 322 1.86 16.10 -21.59
CA ASP A 322 0.65 15.77 -22.32
C ASP A 322 0.70 14.35 -22.90
N ALA A 323 1.86 13.92 -23.38
CA ALA A 323 2.04 12.56 -23.94
C ALA A 323 1.92 11.49 -22.86
N VAL A 324 2.54 11.72 -21.67
CA VAL A 324 2.45 10.81 -20.53
C VAL A 324 1.02 10.77 -19.99
N LEU A 325 0.38 11.94 -19.81
CA LEU A 325 -1.01 12.02 -19.36
C LEU A 325 -1.96 11.27 -20.30
N GLN A 326 -1.79 11.45 -21.62
CA GLN A 326 -2.64 10.77 -22.61
C GLN A 326 -2.40 9.26 -22.59
N ALA A 327 -1.15 8.80 -22.52
CA ALA A 327 -0.83 7.37 -22.43
C ALA A 327 -1.43 6.71 -21.17
N LEU A 328 -1.42 7.42 -20.04
CA LEU A 328 -2.06 6.97 -18.80
C LEU A 328 -3.58 6.88 -18.96
N LYS A 329 -4.22 7.89 -19.56
CA LYS A 329 -5.68 7.95 -19.75
C LYS A 329 -6.19 6.92 -20.74
N ASP A 330 -5.45 6.68 -21.82
CA ASP A 330 -5.81 5.67 -22.82
C ASP A 330 -5.55 4.23 -22.34
N GLY A 331 -4.88 4.09 -21.20
CA GLY A 331 -4.45 2.83 -20.63
C GLY A 331 -4.93 2.63 -19.17
N PRO A 332 -4.00 2.52 -18.21
CA PRO A 332 -4.32 2.07 -16.85
C PRO A 332 -5.04 3.11 -15.98
N GLU A 333 -5.01 4.40 -16.33
CA GLU A 333 -5.45 5.50 -15.44
C GLU A 333 -6.33 6.52 -16.18
N PRO A 334 -7.58 6.17 -16.53
CA PRO A 334 -8.47 7.09 -17.26
C PRO A 334 -8.75 8.39 -16.48
N ASP A 335 -8.61 8.36 -15.15
CA ASP A 335 -8.84 9.50 -14.26
C ASP A 335 -7.54 10.23 -13.85
N ALA A 336 -6.41 9.96 -14.53
CA ALA A 336 -5.17 10.71 -14.33
C ALA A 336 -5.36 12.19 -14.67
N LEU A 337 -4.73 13.07 -13.89
CA LEU A 337 -4.91 14.52 -14.06
C LEU A 337 -3.63 15.28 -13.71
N ILE A 338 -3.45 16.45 -14.32
CA ILE A 338 -2.43 17.40 -13.88
C ILE A 338 -2.92 18.03 -12.59
N ILE A 339 -2.12 17.95 -11.52
CA ILE A 339 -2.45 18.46 -10.19
C ILE A 339 -1.57 19.64 -9.76
N GLY A 340 -0.58 20.00 -10.56
CA GLY A 340 0.35 21.08 -10.21
C GLY A 340 1.67 20.98 -10.94
N LYS A 341 2.69 21.60 -10.37
CA LYS A 341 4.03 21.66 -10.95
C LYS A 341 5.11 21.91 -9.89
N LEU A 342 6.35 21.59 -10.23
CA LEU A 342 7.53 22.03 -9.48
C LEU A 342 7.94 23.45 -9.91
N GLY A 343 8.28 24.29 -8.95
CA GLY A 343 8.83 25.62 -9.15
C GLY A 343 10.04 25.86 -8.25
N SER A 344 10.69 27.02 -8.41
CA SER A 344 11.71 27.45 -7.46
C SER A 344 11.09 27.68 -6.08
N ARG A 345 11.79 27.28 -5.04
CA ARG A 345 11.37 27.49 -3.65
C ARG A 345 11.79 28.86 -3.16
N ASP A 346 10.82 29.79 -3.08
CA ASP A 346 11.08 31.18 -2.67
C ASP A 346 10.78 31.43 -1.17
N GLY A 347 10.38 30.40 -0.43
CA GLY A 347 10.00 30.47 0.98
C GLY A 347 10.42 29.25 1.79
N SER A 348 9.79 29.08 2.95
CA SER A 348 10.05 27.93 3.83
C SER A 348 9.40 26.63 3.35
N ASP A 349 8.30 26.72 2.60
CA ASP A 349 7.43 25.58 2.34
C ASP A 349 7.90 24.78 1.11
N ALA A 350 8.08 23.50 1.28
CA ALA A 350 8.42 22.58 0.19
C ALA A 350 7.18 22.16 -0.63
N VAL A 351 5.97 22.34 -0.06
CA VAL A 351 4.69 22.11 -0.73
C VAL A 351 3.77 23.30 -0.47
N ILE A 352 3.14 23.80 -1.53
CA ILE A 352 2.21 24.93 -1.49
C ILE A 352 0.84 24.43 -1.96
N LEU A 353 -0.20 24.63 -1.14
CA LEU A 353 -1.58 24.30 -1.49
C LEU A 353 -2.25 25.54 -2.08
N GLU A 354 -2.31 25.65 -3.41
CA GLU A 354 -3.06 26.68 -4.11
C GLU A 354 -4.54 26.34 -4.21
N ASN A 355 -5.40 27.38 -4.26
CA ASN A 355 -6.85 27.23 -4.38
C ASN A 355 -7.46 26.31 -3.29
N SER A 356 -6.89 26.33 -2.09
CA SER A 356 -7.25 25.42 -1.00
C SER A 356 -8.71 25.55 -0.53
N ASP A 357 -9.37 26.65 -0.80
CA ASP A 357 -10.81 26.87 -0.55
C ASP A 357 -11.69 25.83 -1.24
N HIS A 358 -11.23 25.25 -2.37
CA HIS A 358 -11.95 24.15 -3.04
C HIS A 358 -12.03 22.87 -2.20
N TRP A 359 -11.13 22.70 -1.23
CA TRP A 359 -11.18 21.57 -0.30
C TRP A 359 -12.00 21.85 0.96
N LEU A 360 -12.33 23.13 1.24
CA LEU A 360 -13.16 23.50 2.41
C LEU A 360 -14.64 23.19 2.20
N GLY A 361 -15.08 22.98 0.96
CA GLY A 361 -16.49 22.92 0.60
C GLY A 361 -17.07 24.34 0.49
N GLN A 362 -17.99 24.54 -0.45
CA GLN A 362 -18.82 25.76 -0.41
C GLN A 362 -19.75 25.63 0.79
N THR A 363 -19.61 26.50 1.78
CA THR A 363 -20.55 26.69 2.88
C THR A 363 -21.90 27.19 2.34
#